data_ff00e74e5b93aae69a72791981b800db
#
_entry.id   ff00e74e5b93aae69a72791981b800db
#
_cell.length_a   1.000
_cell.length_b   1.000
_cell.length_c   1.000
_cell.angle_alpha   90.00
_cell.angle_beta   90.00
_cell.angle_gamma   90.00
#
_symmetry.space_group_name_H-M   'P 1'
#
loop_
_entity.id
_entity.type
_entity.pdbx_description
1 polymer ?
#
loop_
_entity_poly.entity_id
_entity_poly.type
_entity_poly.pdbx_seq_one_letter_code
_entity_poly.pdbx_strand_id
1 'polypeptide(L)'
;MTAVLLTGMSGAGKSATLLELVRRGIRVVDTDAGDWNEWVRAPDGPDWVWRLDRLNALLDEAGAAPLVLAGCRSNQGALYPRLRAVVLLTAPLPVLLARVQRRENPYGRTVDDRARIAEHVAWVEPLLRRSATLVLDTSLLSVAQVADRVEELLREPGPPPG
;
A
#
# COMPACT_ATOMS: atom_id res chain seq x y z
N MET A 1 -11.95 -13.61 4.98
CA MET A 1 -11.06 -12.46 4.97
C MET A 1 -11.33 -11.64 3.72
N THR A 2 -11.59 -10.38 3.88
CA THR A 2 -11.99 -9.46 2.81
C THR A 2 -11.15 -8.19 2.78
N ALA A 3 -10.00 -8.20 3.47
CA ALA A 3 -9.08 -7.07 3.46
C ALA A 3 -8.07 -7.18 2.31
N VAL A 4 -7.86 -6.07 1.63
CA VAL A 4 -6.87 -5.92 0.55
C VAL A 4 -5.84 -4.87 0.96
N LEU A 5 -4.57 -5.16 0.73
CA LEU A 5 -3.49 -4.21 0.93
C LEU A 5 -3.11 -3.56 -0.40
N LEU A 6 -3.11 -2.23 -0.44
CA LEU A 6 -2.47 -1.44 -1.48
C LEU A 6 -1.07 -1.05 -1.00
N THR A 7 -0.06 -1.49 -1.70
CA THR A 7 1.33 -1.16 -1.39
C THR A 7 2.05 -0.60 -2.60
N GLY A 8 3.20 0.00 -2.39
CA GLY A 8 3.99 0.60 -3.47
C GLY A 8 4.79 1.79 -2.97
N MET A 9 5.66 2.29 -3.84
CA MET A 9 6.55 3.40 -3.53
C MET A 9 5.82 4.74 -3.48
N SER A 10 6.48 5.75 -2.98
CA SER A 10 5.99 7.13 -2.99
C SER A 10 5.64 7.57 -4.43
N GLY A 11 4.47 8.15 -4.60
CA GLY A 11 3.99 8.58 -5.92
C GLY A 11 3.31 7.49 -6.76
N ALA A 12 3.21 6.25 -6.27
CA ALA A 12 2.60 5.15 -7.01
C ALA A 12 1.07 5.27 -7.18
N GLY A 13 0.40 6.15 -6.41
CA GLY A 13 -1.03 6.39 -6.56
C GLY A 13 -1.91 5.81 -5.44
N LYS A 14 -1.32 5.40 -4.32
CA LYS A 14 -2.07 4.85 -3.18
C LYS A 14 -3.15 5.81 -2.66
N SER A 15 -2.77 7.05 -2.35
CA SER A 15 -3.70 8.03 -1.78
C SER A 15 -4.86 8.38 -2.72
N ALA A 16 -4.59 8.57 -4.01
CA ALA A 16 -5.61 8.84 -5.00
C ALA A 16 -6.60 7.66 -5.13
N THR A 17 -6.09 6.44 -5.10
CA THR A 17 -6.92 5.23 -5.14
C THR A 17 -7.80 5.12 -3.89
N LEU A 18 -7.26 5.42 -2.69
CA LEU A 18 -8.05 5.42 -1.46
C LEU A 18 -9.20 6.42 -1.51
N LEU A 19 -8.95 7.64 -2.02
CA LEU A 19 -10.01 8.65 -2.18
C LEU A 19 -11.14 8.16 -3.08
N GLU A 20 -10.81 7.52 -4.18
CA GLU A 20 -11.80 6.95 -5.10
C GLU A 20 -12.60 5.82 -4.44
N LEU A 21 -11.94 4.95 -3.68
CA LEU A 21 -12.61 3.86 -2.96
C LEU A 21 -13.56 4.40 -1.89
N VAL A 22 -13.18 5.48 -1.18
CA VAL A 22 -14.07 6.17 -0.22
C VAL A 22 -15.32 6.69 -0.92
N ARG A 23 -15.17 7.31 -2.10
CA ARG A 23 -16.32 7.78 -2.88
C ARG A 23 -17.28 6.65 -3.28
N ARG A 24 -16.76 5.44 -3.41
CA ARG A 24 -17.54 4.23 -3.71
C ARG A 24 -18.11 3.55 -2.46
N GLY A 25 -17.94 4.14 -1.29
CA GLY A 25 -18.46 3.62 -0.02
C GLY A 25 -17.63 2.48 0.58
N ILE A 26 -16.40 2.29 0.15
CA ILE A 26 -15.50 1.25 0.68
C ILE A 26 -14.71 1.83 1.85
N ARG A 27 -14.63 1.08 2.95
CA ARG A 27 -13.82 1.43 4.12
C ARG A 27 -12.35 1.32 3.77
N VAL A 28 -11.61 2.40 4.02
CA VAL A 28 -10.16 2.45 3.78
C VAL A 28 -9.41 2.91 5.02
N VAL A 29 -8.18 2.47 5.16
CA VAL A 29 -7.25 2.94 6.18
C VAL A 29 -5.92 3.25 5.51
N ASP A 30 -5.52 4.53 5.55
CA ASP A 30 -4.18 4.96 5.17
C ASP A 30 -3.26 4.84 6.38
N THR A 31 -2.34 3.89 6.34
CA THR A 31 -1.44 3.64 7.48
C THR A 31 -0.34 4.70 7.62
N ASP A 32 -0.20 5.62 6.68
CA ASP A 32 0.70 6.77 6.81
C ASP A 32 0.08 7.89 7.68
N ALA A 33 -1.24 7.85 7.85
CA ALA A 33 -1.98 8.75 8.72
C ALA A 33 -2.38 8.05 10.02
N GLY A 34 -2.40 8.78 11.13
CA GLY A 34 -2.80 8.22 12.43
C GLY A 34 -1.68 7.44 13.12
N ASP A 35 -2.07 6.59 14.05
CA ASP A 35 -1.15 5.92 14.99
C ASP A 35 -1.00 4.42 14.65
N TRP A 36 -0.61 4.15 13.42
CA TRP A 36 -0.42 2.78 12.90
C TRP A 36 1.02 2.32 12.88
N ASN A 37 1.98 3.20 13.21
CA ASN A 37 3.40 2.94 13.10
C ASN A 37 4.11 3.19 14.43
N GLU A 38 5.29 2.57 14.57
CA GLU A 38 6.17 2.74 15.71
C GLU A 38 7.64 2.57 15.31
N TRP A 39 8.54 3.17 16.10
CA TRP A 39 9.96 2.94 15.95
C TRP A 39 10.37 1.66 16.67
N VAL A 40 11.12 0.82 15.97
CA VAL A 40 11.74 -0.39 16.54
C VAL A 40 13.24 -0.39 16.25
N ARG A 41 14.00 -1.12 17.06
CA ARG A 41 15.39 -1.38 16.76
C ARG A 41 15.50 -2.53 15.76
N ALA A 42 16.20 -2.28 14.66
CA ALA A 42 16.56 -3.29 13.68
C ALA A 42 18.10 -3.44 13.61
N PRO A 43 18.64 -4.53 13.04
CA PRO A 43 20.08 -4.71 12.92
C PRO A 43 20.82 -3.56 12.25
N ASP A 44 20.18 -2.92 11.27
CA ASP A 44 20.73 -1.82 10.48
C ASP A 44 20.37 -0.43 11.02
N GLY A 45 19.80 -0.35 12.23
CA GLY A 45 19.40 0.90 12.86
C GLY A 45 17.89 0.98 13.13
N PRO A 46 17.37 2.15 13.55
CA PRO A 46 15.94 2.33 13.81
C PRO A 46 15.11 2.11 12.54
N ASP A 47 14.00 1.40 12.66
CA ASP A 47 13.05 1.17 11.57
C ASP A 47 11.64 1.64 11.96
N TRP A 48 10.97 2.31 11.05
CA TRP A 48 9.60 2.78 11.19
C TRP A 48 8.66 1.75 10.62
N VAL A 49 7.97 1.02 11.49
CA VAL A 49 7.19 -0.17 11.13
C VAL A 49 5.74 -0.06 11.58
N TRP A 50 4.90 -0.93 11.04
CA TRP A 50 3.50 -1.02 11.47
C TRP A 50 3.39 -1.57 12.90
N ARG A 51 2.44 -1.02 13.63
CA ARG A 51 1.95 -1.60 14.89
C ARG A 51 1.03 -2.76 14.57
N LEU A 52 1.61 -3.95 14.48
CA LEU A 52 0.88 -5.16 14.06
C LEU A 52 -0.26 -5.52 15.01
N ASP A 53 -0.13 -5.25 16.30
CA ASP A 53 -1.19 -5.43 17.29
C ASP A 53 -2.45 -4.65 16.90
N ARG A 54 -2.30 -3.39 16.52
CA ARG A 54 -3.40 -2.53 16.10
C ARG A 54 -4.01 -2.93 14.77
N LEU A 55 -3.18 -3.27 13.80
CA LEU A 55 -3.66 -3.70 12.48
C LEU A 55 -4.37 -5.05 12.58
N ASN A 56 -3.88 -5.97 13.40
CA ASN A 56 -4.57 -7.23 13.65
C ASN A 56 -5.93 -7.01 14.33
N ALA A 57 -6.01 -6.11 15.32
CA ALA A 57 -7.27 -5.75 15.95
C ALA A 57 -8.27 -5.12 14.95
N LEU A 58 -7.78 -4.27 14.04
CA LEU A 58 -8.60 -3.70 12.97
C LEU A 58 -9.15 -4.78 12.04
N LEU A 59 -8.32 -5.75 11.66
CA LEU A 59 -8.74 -6.88 10.82
C LEU A 59 -9.77 -7.75 11.54
N ASP A 60 -9.62 -7.99 12.85
CA ASP A 60 -10.57 -8.73 13.66
C ASP A 60 -11.93 -7.98 13.73
N GLU A 61 -11.89 -6.66 13.95
CA GLU A 61 -13.08 -5.82 13.97
C GLU A 61 -13.81 -5.83 12.62
N ALA A 62 -13.07 -5.70 11.53
CA ALA A 62 -13.65 -5.68 10.18
C ALA A 62 -14.29 -7.02 9.81
N GLY A 63 -13.73 -8.13 10.28
CA GLY A 63 -14.27 -9.47 10.01
C GLY A 63 -14.45 -9.75 8.53
N ALA A 64 -15.69 -9.98 8.12
CA ALA A 64 -16.04 -10.21 6.71
C ALA A 64 -16.36 -8.92 5.92
N ALA A 65 -16.37 -7.76 6.57
CA ALA A 65 -16.63 -6.50 5.88
C ALA A 65 -15.44 -6.08 4.99
N PRO A 66 -15.70 -5.56 3.79
CA PRO A 66 -14.62 -5.10 2.92
C PRO A 66 -13.78 -4.00 3.56
N LEU A 67 -12.48 -4.14 3.48
CA LEU A 67 -11.51 -3.18 4.02
C LEU A 67 -10.31 -3.08 3.08
N VAL A 68 -9.87 -1.87 2.81
CA VAL A 68 -8.62 -1.62 2.08
C VAL A 68 -7.64 -0.90 2.98
N LEU A 69 -6.47 -1.50 3.15
CA LEU A 69 -5.32 -0.89 3.83
C LEU A 69 -4.38 -0.33 2.79
N ALA A 70 -3.74 0.79 3.05
CA ALA A 70 -2.67 1.30 2.20
C ALA A 70 -1.43 1.64 3.01
N GLY A 71 -0.28 1.32 2.46
CA GLY A 71 1.02 1.62 3.05
C GLY A 71 2.12 0.69 2.57
N CYS A 72 3.33 1.01 2.96
CA CYS A 72 4.51 0.18 2.67
C CYS A 72 5.47 0.25 3.86
N ARG A 73 5.67 -0.87 4.51
CA ARG A 73 6.59 -1.01 5.65
C ARG A 73 7.33 -2.34 5.57
N SER A 74 8.52 -2.40 6.16
CA SER A 74 9.37 -3.59 6.14
C SER A 74 8.71 -4.83 6.77
N ASN A 75 7.82 -4.63 7.74
CA ASN A 75 7.14 -5.74 8.44
C ASN A 75 5.76 -6.09 7.86
N GLN A 76 5.39 -5.54 6.71
CA GLN A 76 4.04 -5.76 6.14
C GLN A 76 3.74 -7.24 5.82
N GLY A 77 4.78 -8.02 5.53
CA GLY A 77 4.63 -9.46 5.26
C GLY A 77 3.96 -10.23 6.38
N ALA A 78 4.04 -9.75 7.62
CA ALA A 78 3.37 -10.38 8.77
C ALA A 78 1.84 -10.38 8.65
N LEU A 79 1.26 -9.44 7.88
CA LEU A 79 -0.19 -9.38 7.65
C LEU A 79 -0.65 -10.22 6.46
N TYR A 80 0.21 -10.62 5.56
CA TYR A 80 -0.16 -11.30 4.31
C TYR A 80 -1.07 -12.51 4.51
N PRO A 81 -0.85 -13.39 5.51
CA PRO A 81 -1.74 -14.53 5.73
C PRO A 81 -3.19 -14.14 6.08
N ARG A 82 -3.41 -12.91 6.51
CA ARG A 82 -4.72 -12.39 6.89
C ARG A 82 -5.38 -11.53 5.80
N LEU A 83 -4.71 -11.33 4.69
CA LEU A 83 -5.19 -10.52 3.59
C LEU A 83 -5.74 -11.39 2.47
N ARG A 84 -6.80 -10.92 1.83
CA ARG A 84 -7.31 -11.54 0.61
C ARG A 84 -6.35 -11.39 -0.54
N ALA A 85 -5.77 -10.19 -0.68
CA ALA A 85 -4.86 -9.87 -1.75
C ALA A 85 -3.90 -8.75 -1.36
N VAL A 86 -2.74 -8.74 -2.00
CA VAL A 86 -1.75 -7.67 -1.93
C VAL A 86 -1.62 -7.08 -3.32
N VAL A 87 -2.01 -5.84 -3.48
CA VAL A 87 -1.95 -5.11 -4.75
C VAL A 87 -0.77 -4.15 -4.72
N LEU A 88 0.20 -4.38 -5.58
CA LEU A 88 1.32 -3.48 -5.78
C LEU A 88 0.97 -2.46 -6.86
N LEU A 89 0.96 -1.18 -6.47
CA LEU A 89 0.89 -0.07 -7.41
C LEU A 89 2.30 0.33 -7.82
N THR A 90 2.54 0.43 -9.11
CA THR A 90 3.83 0.79 -9.66
C THR A 90 3.69 1.88 -10.72
N ALA A 91 4.80 2.54 -11.04
CA ALA A 91 4.95 3.40 -12.19
C ALA A 91 6.45 3.53 -12.51
N PRO A 92 6.83 3.89 -13.73
CA PRO A 92 8.22 4.18 -14.04
C PRO A 92 8.80 5.25 -13.11
N LEU A 93 10.07 5.12 -12.74
CA LEU A 93 10.73 6.04 -11.79
C LEU A 93 10.55 7.52 -12.17
N PRO A 94 10.71 7.96 -13.43
CA PRO A 94 10.47 9.36 -13.80
C PRO A 94 9.05 9.85 -13.48
N VAL A 95 8.05 8.96 -13.61
CA VAL A 95 6.65 9.27 -13.30
C VAL A 95 6.47 9.43 -11.80
N LEU A 96 7.05 8.51 -11.00
CA LEU A 96 7.03 8.59 -9.53
C LEU A 96 7.64 9.90 -9.04
N LEU A 97 8.82 10.25 -9.55
CA LEU A 97 9.52 11.48 -9.17
C LEU A 97 8.75 12.74 -9.55
N ALA A 98 8.16 12.77 -10.74
CA ALA A 98 7.33 13.89 -11.19
C ALA A 98 6.08 14.08 -10.33
N ARG A 99 5.43 12.98 -9.93
CA ARG A 99 4.25 13.03 -9.05
C ARG A 99 4.60 13.52 -7.66
N VAL A 100 5.70 13.06 -7.10
CA VAL A 100 6.16 13.46 -5.76
C VAL A 100 6.49 14.94 -5.71
N GLN A 101 7.09 15.49 -6.77
CA GLN A 101 7.37 16.94 -6.89
C GLN A 101 6.13 17.81 -6.88
N ARG A 102 5.01 17.31 -7.40
CA ARG A 102 3.75 18.06 -7.49
C ARG A 102 2.91 18.02 -6.22
N ARG A 103 3.29 17.20 -5.22
CA ARG A 103 2.56 17.13 -3.95
C ARG A 103 2.78 18.38 -3.11
N GLU A 104 1.80 18.69 -2.27
CA GLU A 104 1.94 19.68 -1.20
C GLU A 104 2.92 19.21 -0.12
N ASN A 105 3.02 17.89 0.10
CA ASN A 105 4.01 17.32 1.00
C ASN A 105 5.42 17.64 0.50
N PRO A 106 6.30 18.23 1.32
CA PRO A 106 7.67 18.63 0.91
C PRO A 106 8.58 17.42 0.62
N TYR A 107 8.25 16.21 1.07
CA TYR A 107 9.07 15.02 0.80
C TYR A 107 9.14 14.73 -0.70
N GLY A 108 10.34 14.47 -1.19
CA GLY A 108 10.60 14.17 -2.59
C GLY A 108 10.97 15.38 -3.45
N ARG A 109 10.99 16.59 -2.87
CA ARG A 109 11.40 17.82 -3.58
C ARG A 109 12.90 18.03 -3.58
N THR A 110 13.62 17.46 -2.61
CA THR A 110 15.08 17.58 -2.55
C THR A 110 15.76 16.52 -3.41
N VAL A 111 17.02 16.76 -3.77
CA VAL A 111 17.86 15.76 -4.47
C VAL A 111 18.03 14.50 -3.62
N ASP A 112 18.20 14.65 -2.31
CA ASP A 112 18.37 13.53 -1.39
C ASP A 112 17.09 12.68 -1.29
N ASP A 113 15.92 13.31 -1.24
CA ASP A 113 14.65 12.59 -1.22
C ASP A 113 14.44 11.79 -2.52
N ARG A 114 14.78 12.37 -3.67
CA ARG A 114 14.70 11.69 -4.96
C ARG A 114 15.64 10.49 -5.04
N ALA A 115 16.86 10.64 -4.51
CA ALA A 115 17.82 9.55 -4.46
C ALA A 115 17.30 8.40 -3.59
N ARG A 116 16.65 8.70 -2.46
CA ARG A 116 16.03 7.69 -1.59
C ARG A 116 14.87 6.98 -2.28
N ILE A 117 14.04 7.70 -3.02
CA ILE A 117 12.94 7.11 -3.79
C ILE A 117 13.51 6.16 -4.85
N ALA A 118 14.53 6.59 -5.59
CA ALA A 118 15.19 5.76 -6.60
C ALA A 118 15.79 4.48 -5.97
N GLU A 119 16.42 4.60 -4.80
CA GLU A 119 16.97 3.47 -4.05
C GLU A 119 15.88 2.50 -3.61
N HIS A 120 14.77 3.00 -3.06
CA HIS A 120 13.63 2.18 -2.67
C HIS A 120 13.02 1.44 -3.88
N VAL A 121 12.86 2.10 -5.02
CA VAL A 121 12.39 1.43 -6.23
C VAL A 121 13.33 0.31 -6.64
N ALA A 122 14.65 0.55 -6.59
CA ALA A 122 15.65 -0.43 -6.98
C ALA A 122 15.69 -1.66 -6.06
N TRP A 123 15.55 -1.46 -4.74
CA TRP A 123 15.77 -2.51 -3.73
C TRP A 123 14.49 -3.10 -3.16
N VAL A 124 13.46 -2.29 -2.96
CA VAL A 124 12.23 -2.69 -2.27
C VAL A 124 11.17 -3.19 -3.26
N GLU A 125 10.98 -2.53 -4.39
CA GLU A 125 9.95 -2.91 -5.36
C GLU A 125 10.08 -4.35 -5.87
N PRO A 126 11.29 -4.89 -6.17
CA PRO A 126 11.42 -6.30 -6.56
C PRO A 126 10.92 -7.27 -5.49
N LEU A 127 11.10 -6.95 -4.20
CA LEU A 127 10.59 -7.75 -3.09
C LEU A 127 9.07 -7.70 -3.02
N LEU A 128 8.48 -6.52 -3.20
CA LEU A 128 7.04 -6.34 -3.23
C LEU A 128 6.38 -7.08 -4.39
N ARG A 129 7.02 -7.08 -5.57
CA ARG A 129 6.54 -7.82 -6.74
C ARG A 129 6.44 -9.32 -6.49
N ARG A 130 7.37 -9.90 -5.75
CA ARG A 130 7.36 -11.34 -5.44
C ARG A 130 6.17 -11.73 -4.57
N SER A 131 5.73 -10.84 -3.71
CA SER A 131 4.67 -11.10 -2.73
C SER A 131 3.30 -10.59 -3.19
N ALA A 132 3.25 -9.81 -4.26
CA ALA A 132 2.01 -9.21 -4.75
C ALA A 132 1.11 -10.27 -5.42
N THR A 133 -0.18 -10.19 -5.09
CA THR A 133 -1.22 -10.94 -5.80
C THR A 133 -1.46 -10.34 -7.18
N LEU A 134 -1.40 -9.01 -7.26
CA LEU A 134 -1.65 -8.25 -8.48
C LEU A 134 -0.70 -7.04 -8.53
N VAL A 135 -0.16 -6.77 -9.70
CA VAL A 135 0.69 -5.59 -9.96
C VAL A 135 -0.01 -4.70 -10.98
N LEU A 136 -0.21 -3.44 -10.64
CA LEU A 136 -0.89 -2.46 -11.49
C LEU A 136 0.02 -1.28 -11.78
N ASP A 137 0.24 -0.98 -13.04
CA ASP A 137 0.98 0.20 -13.48
C ASP A 137 0.05 1.40 -13.58
N THR A 138 0.19 2.35 -12.66
CA THR A 138 -0.67 3.53 -12.57
C THR A 138 -0.29 4.63 -13.57
N SER A 139 0.76 4.46 -14.35
CA SER A 139 1.02 5.30 -15.52
C SER A 139 0.16 4.89 -16.72
N LEU A 140 -0.36 3.67 -16.73
CA LEU A 140 -1.18 3.10 -17.81
C LEU A 140 -2.67 3.03 -17.44
N LEU A 141 -2.99 2.96 -16.15
CA LEU A 141 -4.35 2.84 -15.63
C LEU A 141 -4.78 4.14 -14.95
N SER A 142 -6.03 4.53 -15.15
CA SER A 142 -6.64 5.61 -14.39
C SER A 142 -6.90 5.20 -12.94
N VAL A 143 -7.11 6.17 -12.06
CA VAL A 143 -7.50 5.91 -10.66
C VAL A 143 -8.78 5.07 -10.59
N ALA A 144 -9.77 5.37 -11.45
CA ALA A 144 -11.02 4.61 -11.54
C ALA A 144 -10.77 3.15 -11.93
N GLN A 145 -9.91 2.91 -12.92
CA GLN A 145 -9.55 1.55 -13.34
C GLN A 145 -8.82 0.77 -12.25
N VAL A 146 -7.93 1.41 -11.51
CA VAL A 146 -7.25 0.80 -10.36
C VAL A 146 -8.28 0.43 -9.28
N ALA A 147 -9.19 1.35 -8.96
CA ALA A 147 -10.27 1.09 -8.00
C ALA A 147 -11.19 -0.05 -8.43
N ASP A 148 -11.52 -0.15 -9.72
CA ASP A 148 -12.30 -1.28 -10.27
C ASP A 148 -11.62 -2.62 -9.97
N ARG A 149 -10.33 -2.72 -10.18
CA ARG A 149 -9.58 -3.95 -9.93
C ARG A 149 -9.55 -4.31 -8.43
N VAL A 150 -9.42 -3.32 -7.56
CA VAL A 150 -9.47 -3.52 -6.11
C VAL A 150 -10.86 -4.00 -5.69
N GLU A 151 -11.93 -3.39 -6.20
CA GLU A 151 -13.30 -3.83 -5.91
C GLU A 151 -13.56 -5.26 -6.38
N GLU A 152 -13.07 -5.65 -7.54
CA GLU A 152 -13.17 -7.03 -8.02
C GLU A 152 -12.58 -8.01 -7.01
N LEU A 153 -11.39 -7.72 -6.49
CA LEU A 153 -10.74 -8.55 -5.47
C LEU A 153 -11.54 -8.64 -4.16
N LEU A 154 -12.19 -7.54 -3.77
CA LEU A 154 -13.04 -7.53 -2.57
C LEU A 154 -14.32 -8.37 -2.73
N ARG A 155 -14.80 -8.54 -3.95
CA ARG A 155 -16.03 -9.28 -4.28
C ARG A 155 -15.79 -10.76 -4.57
N GLU A 156 -14.59 -11.14 -4.96
CA GLU A 156 -14.27 -12.53 -5.25
C GLU A 156 -14.60 -13.41 -4.05
N PRO A 157 -15.29 -14.56 -4.25
CA PRO A 157 -15.47 -15.53 -3.18
C PRO A 157 -14.09 -16.00 -2.72
N GLY A 158 -13.89 -16.06 -1.39
CA GLY A 158 -12.66 -16.61 -0.84
C GLY A 158 -12.43 -18.05 -1.32
N PRO A 159 -11.20 -18.56 -1.27
CA PRO A 159 -10.95 -19.95 -1.59
C PRO A 159 -11.85 -20.83 -0.71
N PRO A 160 -12.36 -21.95 -1.24
CA PRO A 160 -13.17 -22.85 -0.44
C PRO A 160 -12.40 -23.28 0.80
N PRO A 161 -13.09 -23.44 1.94
CA PRO A 161 -12.43 -23.94 3.16
C PRO A 161 -11.79 -25.28 2.84
N GLY A 162 -10.50 -25.38 3.11
CA GLY A 162 -9.72 -26.58 2.91
C GLY A 162 -10.08 -27.67 3.95
#